data_ccc69585f17ba8c6950c97ddc43d64e4
#
_entry.id   ccc69585f17ba8c6950c97ddc43d64e4
#
_cell.length_a   1.000
_cell.length_b   1.000
_cell.length_c   1.000
_cell.angle_alpha   90.00
_cell.angle_beta   90.00
_cell.angle_gamma   90.00
#
_symmetry.space_group_name_H-M   'P 1'
#
loop_
_entity.id
_entity.type
_entity.pdbx_description
1 polymer ?
#
loop_
_entity_poly.entity_id
_entity_poly.type
_entity_poly.pdbx_seq_one_letter_code
_entity_poly.pdbx_strand_id
1 'polypeptide(L)'
;AAHCFFRGGSRVEQPQQAGLSQLLAAVLTKGTRQRDSQAIAAWVESLGASLSVDSAADHFEVALRCVAEDFPELLQLLAEILRDPSFPEAEVARERDLMLQAIRARQERPFSLAFDQVRRALYGDHPYALPELGGVETVGSLTREDLLAYHATYCRPEGMVMAVIGPEPPETVAAQVEAALGDWVSAGPPAPDPALPLSPLERPQLLKLPQPTQQTTILMGFRGSPAASADYPALKLLATYLGSGLSSRLFVELRERSGLAYEVSAFFATRRDPAPFGAYLGTAPENTLVALERLQAEIRRLHDTLLSGEEVEMAQRKLLGQYALSKQTNAQVAQLAGWYEILGLGLEFDQQYLQRVRQLTPAHLHQAATTYLVNPAIALVGPEEALAKVEL
;
A
#
# COMPACT_ATOMS: atom_id res chain seq x y z
N ALA A 1 -2.23 18.43 12.57
CA ALA A 1 -2.15 17.01 12.22
C ALA A 1 -0.71 16.53 12.42
N ALA A 2 -0.56 15.37 13.02
CA ALA A 2 0.72 14.70 13.25
C ALA A 2 0.64 13.26 12.77
N HIS A 3 1.69 12.78 12.13
CA HIS A 3 1.83 11.42 11.66
C HIS A 3 3.17 10.85 12.12
N CYS A 4 3.14 9.76 12.89
CA CYS A 4 4.31 9.03 13.34
C CYS A 4 4.47 7.77 12.51
N PHE A 5 5.59 7.64 11.83
CA PHE A 5 5.94 6.48 11.03
C PHE A 5 7.06 5.68 11.68
N PHE A 6 6.95 4.39 11.61
CA PHE A 6 7.97 3.43 12.06
C PHE A 6 8.30 2.50 10.89
N ARG A 7 9.58 2.18 10.72
CA ARG A 7 9.98 1.12 9.78
C ARG A 7 9.47 -0.22 10.26
N GLY A 8 8.79 -0.94 9.37
CA GLY A 8 8.15 -2.20 9.78
C GLY A 8 7.15 -2.66 8.73
N GLY A 9 5.88 -2.84 9.16
CA GLY A 9 4.81 -3.35 8.32
C GLY A 9 4.99 -4.84 8.01
N SER A 10 4.29 -5.32 6.98
CA SER A 10 4.35 -6.74 6.60
C SER A 10 5.70 -7.16 6.00
N ARG A 11 6.55 -6.22 5.58
CA ARG A 11 7.89 -6.47 5.02
C ARG A 11 8.83 -7.16 6.00
N VAL A 12 8.63 -6.97 7.29
CA VAL A 12 9.49 -7.53 8.35
C VAL A 12 8.86 -8.75 9.04
N GLU A 13 7.68 -9.16 8.60
CA GLU A 13 6.99 -10.33 9.16
C GLU A 13 7.62 -11.64 8.65
N GLN A 14 7.67 -12.62 9.55
CA GLN A 14 7.95 -13.99 9.16
C GLN A 14 6.69 -14.61 8.51
N PRO A 15 6.82 -15.57 7.59
CA PRO A 15 5.66 -16.21 6.97
C PRO A 15 4.63 -16.74 7.96
N GLN A 16 5.06 -17.26 9.12
CA GLN A 16 4.22 -17.79 10.18
C GLN A 16 3.48 -16.71 10.98
N GLN A 17 3.96 -15.47 10.89
CA GLN A 17 3.42 -14.30 11.60
C GLN A 17 2.75 -13.30 10.65
N ALA A 18 2.45 -13.72 9.41
CA ALA A 18 1.78 -12.84 8.45
C ALA A 18 0.48 -12.29 9.02
N GLY A 19 0.35 -10.95 9.03
CA GLY A 19 -0.76 -10.21 9.62
C GLY A 19 -0.48 -9.63 11.01
N LEU A 20 0.69 -9.87 11.59
CA LEU A 20 1.04 -9.40 12.94
C LEU A 20 1.03 -7.87 13.04
N SER A 21 1.60 -7.17 12.06
CA SER A 21 1.61 -5.70 12.03
C SER A 21 0.22 -5.10 11.89
N GLN A 22 -0.67 -5.76 11.17
CA GLN A 22 -2.08 -5.35 11.05
C GLN A 22 -2.84 -5.57 12.38
N LEU A 23 -2.62 -6.70 13.04
CA LEU A 23 -3.22 -6.94 14.36
C LEU A 23 -2.68 -5.94 15.40
N LEU A 24 -1.38 -5.62 15.36
CA LEU A 24 -0.81 -4.58 16.20
C LEU A 24 -1.49 -3.24 15.96
N ALA A 25 -1.69 -2.84 14.68
CA ALA A 25 -2.38 -1.60 14.34
C ALA A 25 -3.80 -1.56 14.91
N ALA A 26 -4.53 -2.67 14.87
CA ALA A 26 -5.89 -2.76 15.37
C ALA A 26 -5.97 -2.64 16.90
N VAL A 27 -4.93 -3.10 17.63
CA VAL A 27 -4.97 -3.16 19.10
C VAL A 27 -4.16 -2.07 19.80
N LEU A 28 -3.33 -1.30 19.11
CA LEU A 28 -2.42 -0.32 19.74
C LEU A 28 -3.16 0.73 20.57
N THR A 29 -4.34 1.16 20.13
CA THR A 29 -5.18 2.16 20.83
C THR A 29 -6.20 1.54 21.78
N LYS A 30 -6.14 0.22 22.01
CA LYS A 30 -7.15 -0.48 22.84
C LYS A 30 -6.80 -0.53 24.32
N GLY A 31 -5.71 0.07 24.73
CA GLY A 31 -5.34 0.23 26.13
C GLY A 31 -3.87 0.56 26.32
N THR A 32 -3.62 1.31 27.38
CA THR A 32 -2.29 1.59 27.93
C THR A 32 -2.22 1.02 29.35
N ARG A 33 -1.11 1.23 30.05
CA ARG A 33 -1.03 0.90 31.47
C ARG A 33 -1.95 1.77 32.34
N GLN A 34 -2.35 2.95 31.86
CA GLN A 34 -3.11 3.94 32.63
C GLN A 34 -4.58 4.00 32.23
N ARG A 35 -4.91 3.64 30.97
CA ARG A 35 -6.24 3.83 30.36
C ARG A 35 -6.68 2.59 29.59
N ASP A 36 -7.97 2.30 29.66
CA ASP A 36 -8.61 1.34 28.80
C ASP A 36 -9.04 1.96 27.45
N SER A 37 -9.56 1.14 26.56
CA SER A 37 -9.99 1.57 25.21
C SER A 37 -11.10 2.62 25.23
N GLN A 38 -12.02 2.55 26.20
CA GLN A 38 -13.12 3.51 26.33
C GLN A 38 -12.63 4.87 26.82
N ALA A 39 -11.72 4.91 27.79
CA ALA A 39 -11.11 6.13 28.30
C ALA A 39 -10.30 6.86 27.21
N ILE A 40 -9.52 6.11 26.40
CA ILE A 40 -8.78 6.66 25.26
C ILE A 40 -9.75 7.25 24.22
N ALA A 41 -10.75 6.50 23.82
CA ALA A 41 -11.73 6.93 22.83
C ALA A 41 -12.51 8.17 23.32
N ALA A 42 -13.02 8.13 24.54
CA ALA A 42 -13.77 9.24 25.14
C ALA A 42 -12.94 10.53 25.23
N TRP A 43 -11.66 10.41 25.55
CA TRP A 43 -10.78 11.59 25.61
C TRP A 43 -10.56 12.19 24.23
N VAL A 44 -10.17 11.39 23.25
CA VAL A 44 -9.95 11.84 21.86
C VAL A 44 -11.23 12.47 21.29
N GLU A 45 -12.39 11.81 21.47
CA GLU A 45 -13.68 12.28 20.97
C GLU A 45 -14.16 13.55 21.66
N SER A 46 -13.89 13.71 22.96
CA SER A 46 -14.28 14.92 23.72
C SER A 46 -13.63 16.19 23.22
N LEU A 47 -12.45 16.07 22.60
CA LEU A 47 -11.70 17.16 21.99
C LEU A 47 -11.98 17.28 20.47
N GLY A 48 -12.94 16.54 19.93
CA GLY A 48 -13.23 16.51 18.49
C GLY A 48 -12.03 16.06 17.64
N ALA A 49 -11.09 15.36 18.27
CA ALA A 49 -9.89 14.85 17.63
C ALA A 49 -10.11 13.48 16.98
N SER A 50 -9.15 13.03 16.20
CA SER A 50 -9.10 11.66 15.71
C SER A 50 -7.71 11.07 15.85
N LEU A 51 -7.66 9.82 16.29
CA LEU A 51 -6.46 9.01 16.41
C LEU A 51 -6.69 7.72 15.63
N SER A 52 -5.79 7.42 14.70
CA SER A 52 -5.86 6.21 13.88
C SER A 52 -4.49 5.56 13.78
N VAL A 53 -4.49 4.25 13.61
CA VAL A 53 -3.29 3.46 13.40
C VAL A 53 -3.48 2.62 12.15
N ASP A 54 -2.45 2.56 11.32
CA ASP A 54 -2.46 1.78 10.09
C ASP A 54 -1.12 1.05 9.92
N SER A 55 -1.16 -0.06 9.20
CA SER A 55 0.02 -0.81 8.82
C SER A 55 -0.01 -1.07 7.33
N ALA A 56 1.09 -0.77 6.67
CA ALA A 56 1.31 -1.04 5.26
C ALA A 56 2.45 -2.06 5.08
N ALA A 57 2.86 -2.28 3.83
CA ALA A 57 3.96 -3.21 3.60
C ALA A 57 5.28 -2.74 4.22
N ASP A 58 5.61 -1.45 4.12
CA ASP A 58 6.95 -0.93 4.45
C ASP A 58 7.01 -0.15 5.77
N HIS A 59 5.88 0.16 6.36
CA HIS A 59 5.80 1.00 7.55
C HIS A 59 4.55 0.71 8.38
N PHE A 60 4.63 1.16 9.61
CA PHE A 60 3.54 1.25 10.56
C PHE A 60 3.33 2.75 10.85
N GLU A 61 2.09 3.21 10.92
CA GLU A 61 1.73 4.62 11.03
C GLU A 61 0.74 4.85 12.16
N VAL A 62 0.97 5.91 12.95
CA VAL A 62 0.00 6.43 13.91
C VAL A 62 -0.29 7.89 13.56
N ALA A 63 -1.55 8.21 13.29
CA ALA A 63 -1.99 9.53 12.86
C ALA A 63 -2.89 10.19 13.90
N LEU A 64 -2.59 11.43 14.24
CA LEU A 64 -3.35 12.29 15.16
C LEU A 64 -3.82 13.54 14.42
N ARG A 65 -5.12 13.87 14.55
CA ARG A 65 -5.71 15.11 14.03
C ARG A 65 -6.48 15.78 15.16
N CYS A 66 -6.21 17.06 15.39
CA CYS A 66 -6.85 17.87 16.42
C CYS A 66 -6.79 19.36 16.06
N VAL A 67 -7.45 20.21 16.82
CA VAL A 67 -7.17 21.64 16.81
C VAL A 67 -5.82 21.92 17.47
N ALA A 68 -5.20 23.07 17.14
CA ALA A 68 -3.84 23.36 17.59
C ALA A 68 -3.72 23.48 19.11
N GLU A 69 -4.75 24.01 19.76
CA GLU A 69 -4.81 24.21 21.22
C GLU A 69 -4.73 22.89 22.01
N ASP A 70 -5.31 21.81 21.48
CA ASP A 70 -5.35 20.48 22.14
C ASP A 70 -4.14 19.60 21.77
N PHE A 71 -3.30 20.06 20.83
CA PHE A 71 -2.17 19.25 20.36
C PHE A 71 -1.20 18.83 21.46
N PRO A 72 -0.77 19.73 22.40
CA PRO A 72 0.16 19.33 23.46
C PRO A 72 -0.39 18.23 24.38
N GLU A 73 -1.68 18.29 24.72
CA GLU A 73 -2.34 17.29 25.56
C GLU A 73 -2.47 15.94 24.85
N LEU A 74 -2.94 15.95 23.60
CA LEU A 74 -3.08 14.76 22.79
C LEU A 74 -1.74 14.14 22.37
N LEU A 75 -0.68 14.95 22.30
CA LEU A 75 0.68 14.47 22.09
C LEU A 75 1.17 13.64 23.29
N GLN A 76 0.79 14.00 24.54
CA GLN A 76 1.07 13.18 25.72
C GLN A 76 0.32 11.84 25.68
N LEU A 77 -0.93 11.85 25.26
CA LEU A 77 -1.69 10.60 25.05
C LEU A 77 -1.04 9.74 23.95
N LEU A 78 -0.63 10.34 22.85
CA LEU A 78 0.09 9.65 21.78
C LEU A 78 1.38 9.03 22.31
N ALA A 79 2.17 9.78 23.08
CA ALA A 79 3.40 9.29 23.70
C ALA A 79 3.14 8.09 24.65
N GLU A 80 2.08 8.16 25.45
CA GLU A 80 1.67 7.05 26.31
C GLU A 80 1.31 5.79 25.52
N ILE A 81 0.52 5.95 24.43
CA ILE A 81 0.12 4.83 23.55
C ILE A 81 1.34 4.21 22.87
N LEU A 82 2.28 5.02 22.41
CA LEU A 82 3.49 4.54 21.73
C LEU A 82 4.47 3.83 22.67
N ARG A 83 4.57 4.28 23.93
CA ARG A 83 5.56 3.76 24.89
C ARG A 83 5.06 2.56 25.68
N ASP A 84 3.82 2.62 26.13
CA ASP A 84 3.27 1.74 27.17
C ASP A 84 1.92 1.09 26.80
N PRO A 85 1.77 0.53 25.56
CA PRO A 85 0.54 -0.18 25.23
C PRO A 85 0.41 -1.42 26.10
N SER A 86 -0.80 -1.70 26.59
CA SER A 86 -1.06 -2.85 27.46
C SER A 86 -1.48 -4.12 26.73
N PHE A 87 -1.98 -3.98 25.49
CA PHE A 87 -2.53 -5.07 24.68
C PHE A 87 -3.43 -6.00 25.49
N PRO A 88 -4.60 -5.53 26.00
CA PRO A 88 -5.48 -6.36 26.82
C PRO A 88 -5.89 -7.63 26.06
N GLU A 89 -5.80 -8.79 26.69
CA GLU A 89 -6.07 -10.08 26.03
C GLU A 89 -7.46 -10.16 25.37
N ALA A 90 -8.47 -9.58 26.04
CA ALA A 90 -9.83 -9.53 25.51
C ALA A 90 -9.93 -8.70 24.22
N GLU A 91 -9.22 -7.57 24.14
CA GLU A 91 -9.18 -6.73 22.95
C GLU A 91 -8.36 -7.40 21.83
N VAL A 92 -7.23 -8.04 22.16
CA VAL A 92 -6.45 -8.82 21.19
C VAL A 92 -7.30 -9.94 20.59
N ALA A 93 -8.03 -10.70 21.43
CA ALA A 93 -8.91 -11.76 20.95
C ALA A 93 -10.01 -11.20 20.03
N ARG A 94 -10.65 -10.10 20.43
CA ARG A 94 -11.72 -9.45 19.66
C ARG A 94 -11.23 -8.95 18.31
N GLU A 95 -10.12 -8.21 18.26
CA GLU A 95 -9.58 -7.66 17.01
C GLU A 95 -9.06 -8.78 16.10
N ARG A 96 -8.49 -9.84 16.65
CA ARG A 96 -8.12 -11.05 15.91
C ARG A 96 -9.34 -11.71 15.26
N ASP A 97 -10.47 -11.83 15.98
CA ASP A 97 -11.69 -12.40 15.41
C ASP A 97 -12.27 -11.52 14.29
N LEU A 98 -12.25 -10.19 14.46
CA LEU A 98 -12.64 -9.24 13.40
C LEU A 98 -11.74 -9.37 12.17
N MET A 99 -10.44 -9.51 12.37
CA MET A 99 -9.47 -9.70 11.29
C MET A 99 -9.68 -11.03 10.55
N LEU A 100 -9.99 -12.12 11.27
CA LEU A 100 -10.35 -13.41 10.66
C LEU A 100 -11.63 -13.31 9.82
N GLN A 101 -12.62 -12.55 10.26
CA GLN A 101 -13.82 -12.27 9.45
C GLN A 101 -13.48 -11.46 8.20
N ALA A 102 -12.62 -10.44 8.32
CA ALA A 102 -12.17 -9.64 7.18
C ALA A 102 -11.39 -10.49 6.16
N ILE A 103 -10.53 -11.41 6.62
CA ILE A 103 -9.81 -12.35 5.75
C ILE A 103 -10.79 -13.24 4.97
N ARG A 104 -11.80 -13.80 5.64
CA ARG A 104 -12.84 -14.64 4.98
C ARG A 104 -13.63 -13.84 3.96
N ALA A 105 -14.09 -12.64 4.31
CA ALA A 105 -14.80 -11.75 3.38
C ALA A 105 -13.94 -11.34 2.17
N ARG A 106 -12.62 -11.20 2.35
CA ARG A 106 -11.68 -10.94 1.26
C ARG A 106 -11.57 -12.11 0.29
N GLN A 107 -11.66 -13.35 0.78
CA GLN A 107 -11.63 -14.55 -0.06
C GLN A 107 -12.87 -14.70 -0.98
N GLU A 108 -13.94 -13.96 -0.71
CA GLU A 108 -15.13 -13.88 -1.58
C GLU A 108 -14.97 -12.86 -2.73
N ARG A 109 -13.89 -12.07 -2.74
CA ARG A 109 -13.64 -11.03 -3.76
C ARG A 109 -12.68 -11.53 -4.84
N PRO A 110 -13.15 -11.73 -6.09
CA PRO A 110 -12.31 -12.29 -7.16
C PRO A 110 -11.03 -11.51 -7.43
N PHE A 111 -11.08 -10.15 -7.37
CA PHE A 111 -9.88 -9.33 -7.52
C PHE A 111 -8.85 -9.60 -6.42
N SER A 112 -9.28 -9.75 -5.17
CA SER A 112 -8.36 -10.05 -4.06
C SER A 112 -7.67 -11.39 -4.23
N LEU A 113 -8.41 -12.40 -4.67
CA LEU A 113 -7.87 -13.72 -4.98
C LEU A 113 -6.87 -13.67 -6.14
N ALA A 114 -7.21 -12.96 -7.22
CA ALA A 114 -6.32 -12.76 -8.36
C ALA A 114 -5.03 -12.04 -7.93
N PHE A 115 -5.16 -10.99 -7.12
CA PHE A 115 -4.02 -10.22 -6.63
C PHE A 115 -3.11 -11.04 -5.72
N ASP A 116 -3.67 -11.90 -4.86
CA ASP A 116 -2.89 -12.79 -4.00
C ASP A 116 -2.09 -13.82 -4.82
N GLN A 117 -2.67 -14.36 -5.91
CA GLN A 117 -1.96 -15.26 -6.82
C GLN A 117 -0.82 -14.53 -7.54
N VAL A 118 -1.11 -13.37 -8.14
CA VAL A 118 -0.11 -12.54 -8.82
C VAL A 118 1.03 -12.16 -7.88
N ARG A 119 0.70 -11.73 -6.67
CA ARG A 119 1.69 -11.32 -5.67
C ARG A 119 2.63 -12.48 -5.29
N ARG A 120 2.10 -13.67 -5.04
CA ARG A 120 2.91 -14.86 -4.77
C ARG A 120 3.82 -15.20 -5.94
N ALA A 121 3.32 -15.13 -7.17
CA ALA A 121 4.12 -15.39 -8.37
C ALA A 121 5.21 -14.33 -8.58
N LEU A 122 4.91 -13.05 -8.33
CA LEU A 122 5.87 -11.96 -8.50
C LEU A 122 6.99 -11.98 -7.46
N TYR A 123 6.69 -12.39 -6.22
CA TYR A 123 7.59 -12.14 -5.09
C TYR A 123 8.18 -13.42 -4.45
N GLY A 124 7.59 -14.60 -4.71
CA GLY A 124 8.13 -15.87 -4.16
C GLY A 124 8.28 -15.83 -2.64
N ASP A 125 9.51 -15.96 -2.16
CA ASP A 125 9.83 -15.96 -0.73
C ASP A 125 10.00 -14.56 -0.13
N HIS A 126 9.92 -13.50 -0.94
CA HIS A 126 9.97 -12.13 -0.43
C HIS A 126 8.70 -11.82 0.38
N PRO A 127 8.78 -11.07 1.50
CA PRO A 127 7.61 -10.75 2.34
C PRO A 127 6.45 -10.07 1.60
N TYR A 128 6.72 -9.36 0.51
CA TYR A 128 5.63 -8.83 -0.33
C TYR A 128 4.75 -9.91 -0.97
N ALA A 129 5.15 -11.17 -0.96
CA ALA A 129 4.29 -12.29 -1.34
C ALA A 129 3.19 -12.58 -0.31
N LEU A 130 3.39 -12.18 0.95
CA LEU A 130 2.45 -12.45 2.04
C LEU A 130 1.23 -11.50 1.96
N PRO A 131 0.02 -11.99 2.28
CA PRO A 131 -1.14 -11.13 2.45
C PRO A 131 -0.92 -10.14 3.59
N GLU A 132 -1.16 -8.84 3.37
CA GLU A 132 -1.02 -7.82 4.41
C GLU A 132 -1.90 -8.11 5.65
N LEU A 133 -3.11 -8.65 5.43
CA LEU A 133 -3.96 -9.13 6.53
C LEU A 133 -3.55 -10.50 7.10
N GLY A 134 -2.52 -11.15 6.55
CA GLY A 134 -2.19 -12.53 6.89
C GLY A 134 -3.19 -13.56 6.34
N GLY A 135 -3.14 -14.75 6.88
CA GLY A 135 -4.04 -15.86 6.60
C GLY A 135 -4.83 -16.32 7.82
N VAL A 136 -5.84 -17.17 7.62
CA VAL A 136 -6.65 -17.69 8.73
C VAL A 136 -5.79 -18.43 9.75
N GLU A 137 -4.84 -19.24 9.30
CA GLU A 137 -3.94 -20.02 10.15
C GLU A 137 -2.94 -19.13 10.89
N THR A 138 -2.29 -18.20 10.19
CA THR A 138 -1.28 -17.31 10.78
C THR A 138 -1.91 -16.37 11.79
N VAL A 139 -2.98 -15.67 11.43
CA VAL A 139 -3.67 -14.74 12.34
C VAL A 139 -4.32 -15.47 13.51
N GLY A 140 -4.87 -16.68 13.29
CA GLY A 140 -5.45 -17.49 14.35
C GLY A 140 -4.46 -17.93 15.42
N SER A 141 -3.16 -18.02 15.08
CA SER A 141 -2.08 -18.41 16.00
C SER A 141 -1.39 -17.22 16.68
N LEU A 142 -1.63 -15.97 16.25
CA LEU A 142 -1.00 -14.81 16.85
C LEU A 142 -1.40 -14.62 18.31
N THR A 143 -0.40 -14.32 19.13
CA THR A 143 -0.53 -14.14 20.58
C THR A 143 -0.27 -12.69 20.99
N ARG A 144 -0.61 -12.37 22.21
CA ARG A 144 -0.25 -11.08 22.83
C ARG A 144 1.27 -10.90 22.95
N GLU A 145 1.99 -11.98 23.18
CA GLU A 145 3.46 -12.00 23.27
C GLU A 145 4.11 -11.64 21.92
N ASP A 146 3.52 -12.08 20.80
CA ASP A 146 3.98 -11.68 19.46
C ASP A 146 3.84 -10.18 19.25
N LEU A 147 2.70 -9.59 19.68
CA LEU A 147 2.46 -8.14 19.61
C LEU A 147 3.46 -7.35 20.45
N LEU A 148 3.73 -7.80 21.70
CA LEU A 148 4.72 -7.18 22.56
C LEU A 148 6.12 -7.24 21.97
N ALA A 149 6.51 -8.39 21.40
CA ALA A 149 7.80 -8.58 20.76
C ALA A 149 7.95 -7.69 19.50
N TYR A 150 6.90 -7.62 18.66
CA TYR A 150 6.90 -6.75 17.47
C TYR A 150 6.98 -5.28 17.87
N HIS A 151 6.16 -4.86 18.84
CA HIS A 151 6.16 -3.49 19.34
C HIS A 151 7.54 -3.09 19.87
N ALA A 152 8.13 -3.89 20.77
CA ALA A 152 9.46 -3.63 21.33
C ALA A 152 10.57 -3.58 20.27
N THR A 153 10.39 -4.29 19.16
CA THR A 153 11.40 -4.38 18.09
C THR A 153 11.28 -3.22 17.08
N TYR A 154 10.07 -2.82 16.71
CA TYR A 154 9.82 -1.92 15.58
C TYR A 154 9.21 -0.57 15.97
N CYS A 155 8.42 -0.48 17.07
CA CYS A 155 7.87 0.79 17.55
C CYS A 155 8.87 1.47 18.50
N ARG A 156 9.87 2.11 17.93
CA ARG A 156 11.03 2.66 18.67
C ARG A 156 11.31 4.11 18.25
N PRO A 157 11.85 4.94 19.16
CA PRO A 157 12.23 6.31 18.81
C PRO A 157 13.33 6.37 17.75
N GLU A 158 14.26 5.38 17.75
CA GLU A 158 15.30 5.31 16.73
C GLU A 158 14.72 4.90 15.38
N GLY A 159 14.78 5.80 14.42
CA GLY A 159 14.22 5.60 13.09
C GLY A 159 12.72 5.87 12.97
N MET A 160 12.09 6.38 14.05
CA MET A 160 10.76 7.00 13.95
C MET A 160 10.86 8.31 13.16
N VAL A 161 9.89 8.52 12.30
CA VAL A 161 9.69 9.80 11.61
C VAL A 161 8.38 10.39 12.08
N MET A 162 8.42 11.61 12.63
CA MET A 162 7.22 12.34 13.01
C MET A 162 7.08 13.58 12.13
N ALA A 163 6.02 13.64 11.35
CA ALA A 163 5.66 14.80 10.53
C ALA A 163 4.47 15.53 11.16
N VAL A 164 4.66 16.81 11.44
CA VAL A 164 3.62 17.67 12.03
C VAL A 164 3.36 18.86 11.14
N ILE A 165 2.09 19.10 10.81
CA ILE A 165 1.63 20.27 10.04
C ILE A 165 0.55 20.98 10.84
N GLY A 166 0.80 22.25 11.15
CA GLY A 166 -0.09 23.09 11.95
C GLY A 166 0.26 24.57 11.85
N PRO A 167 -0.44 25.44 12.58
CA PRO A 167 -0.21 26.89 12.57
C PRO A 167 0.95 27.31 13.48
N GLU A 168 1.38 26.45 14.41
CA GLU A 168 2.43 26.77 15.38
C GLU A 168 3.81 26.83 14.72
N PRO A 169 4.72 27.69 15.24
CA PRO A 169 6.11 27.72 14.79
C PRO A 169 6.81 26.36 14.96
N PRO A 170 7.67 25.96 14.00
CA PRO A 170 8.37 24.68 14.06
C PRO A 170 9.15 24.45 15.37
N GLU A 171 9.74 25.48 15.93
CA GLU A 171 10.50 25.43 17.18
C GLU A 171 9.61 25.12 18.38
N THR A 172 8.39 25.66 18.41
CA THR A 172 7.38 25.37 19.45
C THR A 172 6.96 23.93 19.35
N VAL A 173 6.64 23.43 18.15
CA VAL A 173 6.26 22.03 17.92
C VAL A 173 7.40 21.09 18.31
N ALA A 174 8.64 21.41 17.93
CA ALA A 174 9.80 20.61 18.29
C ALA A 174 10.00 20.50 19.81
N ALA A 175 9.83 21.62 20.54
CA ALA A 175 9.91 21.63 22.00
C ALA A 175 8.79 20.80 22.66
N GLN A 176 7.57 20.82 22.09
CA GLN A 176 6.46 20.00 22.58
C GLN A 176 6.73 18.49 22.34
N VAL A 177 7.26 18.14 21.16
CA VAL A 177 7.62 16.76 20.85
C VAL A 177 8.76 16.27 21.74
N GLU A 178 9.79 17.11 21.96
CA GLU A 178 10.89 16.79 22.88
C GLU A 178 10.40 16.59 24.31
N ALA A 179 9.49 17.43 24.80
CA ALA A 179 8.90 17.29 26.12
C ALA A 179 8.06 16.01 26.28
N ALA A 180 7.42 15.56 25.21
CA ALA A 180 6.56 14.38 25.23
C ALA A 180 7.31 13.06 24.98
N LEU A 181 8.32 13.06 24.11
CA LEU A 181 8.98 11.87 23.59
C LEU A 181 10.50 11.84 23.79
N GLY A 182 11.15 12.95 24.17
CA GLY A 182 12.60 13.07 24.22
C GLY A 182 13.30 12.15 25.23
N ASP A 183 12.60 11.73 26.29
CA ASP A 183 13.09 10.76 27.27
C ASP A 183 12.76 9.30 26.89
N TRP A 184 12.11 9.06 25.75
CA TRP A 184 11.81 7.71 25.28
C TRP A 184 13.09 7.02 24.80
N VAL A 185 13.51 6.01 25.54
CA VAL A 185 14.68 5.18 25.23
C VAL A 185 14.23 3.74 25.03
N SER A 186 14.63 3.15 23.93
CA SER A 186 14.35 1.74 23.68
C SER A 186 15.46 0.82 24.21
N ALA A 187 15.07 -0.39 24.57
CA ALA A 187 16.00 -1.42 24.98
C ALA A 187 16.61 -2.16 23.79
N GLY A 188 17.91 -2.40 23.83
CA GLY A 188 18.62 -3.20 22.80
C GLY A 188 18.89 -2.47 21.47
N PRO A 189 19.53 -3.13 20.51
CA PRO A 189 19.86 -2.54 19.21
C PRO A 189 18.61 -2.36 18.33
N PRO A 190 18.63 -1.43 17.36
CA PRO A 190 17.53 -1.29 16.40
C PRO A 190 17.38 -2.58 15.59
N ALA A 191 16.13 -2.82 15.15
CA ALA A 191 15.85 -3.96 14.28
C ALA A 191 16.70 -3.88 13.00
N PRO A 192 17.23 -4.99 12.51
CA PRO A 192 17.94 -5.02 11.24
C PRO A 192 16.96 -4.66 10.11
N ASP A 193 17.47 -3.92 9.15
CA ASP A 193 16.74 -3.65 7.90
C ASP A 193 17.25 -4.66 6.85
N PRO A 194 16.55 -5.77 6.63
CA PRO A 194 17.06 -6.82 5.78
C PRO A 194 17.12 -6.39 4.32
N ALA A 195 18.24 -6.63 3.66
CA ALA A 195 18.30 -6.64 2.22
C ALA A 195 17.55 -7.89 1.72
N LEU A 196 16.50 -7.69 0.96
CA LEU A 196 15.63 -8.75 0.47
C LEU A 196 15.81 -8.88 -1.05
N PRO A 197 16.71 -9.74 -1.53
CA PRO A 197 16.94 -9.91 -2.95
C PRO A 197 15.69 -10.54 -3.62
N LEU A 198 15.37 -10.04 -4.81
CA LEU A 198 14.31 -10.57 -5.66
C LEU A 198 14.93 -11.15 -6.93
N SER A 199 14.72 -12.44 -7.17
CA SER A 199 15.11 -13.07 -8.44
C SER A 199 14.20 -12.60 -9.56
N PRO A 200 14.71 -12.29 -10.77
CA PRO A 200 13.89 -11.93 -11.91
C PRO A 200 12.86 -13.01 -12.24
N LEU A 201 11.71 -12.60 -12.79
CA LEU A 201 10.78 -13.54 -13.42
C LEU A 201 11.31 -13.88 -14.82
N GLU A 202 11.70 -15.14 -15.01
CA GLU A 202 12.34 -15.58 -16.27
C GLU A 202 11.33 -15.79 -17.40
N ARG A 203 10.07 -16.08 -17.07
CA ARG A 203 9.00 -16.38 -18.03
C ARG A 203 7.63 -15.94 -17.52
N PRO A 204 6.67 -15.69 -18.42
CA PRO A 204 5.28 -15.48 -18.03
C PRO A 204 4.70 -16.66 -17.25
N GLN A 205 3.75 -16.38 -16.35
CA GLN A 205 3.04 -17.40 -15.57
C GLN A 205 1.53 -17.21 -15.73
N LEU A 206 0.78 -18.30 -15.92
CA LEU A 206 -0.67 -18.31 -15.93
C LEU A 206 -1.20 -19.07 -14.73
N LEU A 207 -2.00 -18.39 -13.92
CA LEU A 207 -2.55 -18.87 -12.66
C LEU A 207 -4.07 -18.89 -12.78
N LYS A 208 -4.67 -20.07 -12.79
CA LYS A 208 -6.11 -20.25 -12.91
C LYS A 208 -6.68 -20.64 -11.55
N LEU A 209 -7.69 -19.90 -11.09
CA LEU A 209 -8.40 -20.17 -9.84
C LEU A 209 -9.90 -20.30 -10.14
N PRO A 210 -10.42 -21.52 -10.30
CA PRO A 210 -11.83 -21.75 -10.52
C PRO A 210 -12.67 -21.26 -9.32
N GLN A 211 -13.69 -20.46 -9.62
CA GLN A 211 -14.66 -19.95 -8.66
C GLN A 211 -16.04 -19.86 -9.32
N PRO A 212 -17.13 -20.19 -8.61
CA PRO A 212 -18.48 -20.16 -9.15
C PRO A 212 -19.02 -18.71 -9.20
N THR A 213 -18.35 -17.84 -9.98
CA THR A 213 -18.70 -16.43 -10.13
C THR A 213 -19.42 -16.17 -11.44
N GLN A 214 -20.18 -15.05 -11.51
CA GLN A 214 -20.86 -14.61 -12.73
C GLN A 214 -19.93 -13.84 -13.70
N GLN A 215 -18.68 -13.62 -13.31
CA GLN A 215 -17.69 -12.89 -14.07
C GLN A 215 -16.33 -13.57 -13.95
N THR A 216 -15.48 -13.39 -14.96
CA THR A 216 -14.06 -13.70 -14.86
C THR A 216 -13.28 -12.43 -14.56
N THR A 217 -12.51 -12.45 -13.50
CA THR A 217 -11.51 -11.42 -13.20
C THR A 217 -10.17 -11.83 -13.78
N ILE A 218 -9.58 -10.96 -14.58
CA ILE A 218 -8.25 -11.09 -15.18
C ILE A 218 -7.35 -10.05 -14.56
N LEU A 219 -6.25 -10.47 -13.94
CA LEU A 219 -5.21 -9.57 -13.44
C LEU A 219 -3.87 -9.97 -14.06
N MET A 220 -3.25 -9.02 -14.75
CA MET A 220 -1.90 -9.14 -15.29
C MET A 220 -0.97 -8.27 -14.42
N GLY A 221 -0.05 -8.91 -13.72
CA GLY A 221 0.89 -8.27 -12.83
C GLY A 221 2.32 -8.34 -13.32
N PHE A 222 3.06 -7.27 -13.09
CA PHE A 222 4.47 -7.14 -13.42
C PHE A 222 5.24 -6.64 -12.20
N ARG A 223 6.53 -6.88 -12.17
CA ARG A 223 7.42 -6.30 -11.17
C ARG A 223 7.97 -4.98 -11.69
N GLY A 224 7.49 -3.87 -11.13
CA GLY A 224 7.98 -2.54 -11.43
C GLY A 224 9.21 -2.16 -10.62
N SER A 225 9.53 -0.87 -10.60
CA SER A 225 10.67 -0.32 -9.86
C SER A 225 10.36 -0.06 -8.39
N PRO A 226 11.37 0.04 -7.51
CA PRO A 226 11.21 0.66 -6.21
C PRO A 226 10.94 2.17 -6.33
N ALA A 227 10.38 2.79 -5.28
CA ALA A 227 10.06 4.21 -5.26
C ALA A 227 11.28 5.13 -5.44
N ALA A 228 12.45 4.70 -5.00
CA ALA A 228 13.71 5.44 -5.13
C ALA A 228 14.28 5.43 -6.56
N SER A 229 13.77 4.58 -7.46
CA SER A 229 14.26 4.49 -8.84
C SER A 229 13.98 5.75 -9.65
N ALA A 230 14.87 6.05 -10.59
CA ALA A 230 14.65 7.09 -11.59
C ALA A 230 13.44 6.81 -12.49
N ASP A 231 13.09 5.52 -12.70
CA ASP A 231 11.99 5.07 -13.55
C ASP A 231 10.62 5.09 -12.84
N TYR A 232 10.60 5.29 -11.52
CA TYR A 232 9.35 5.32 -10.75
C TYR A 232 8.31 6.30 -11.31
N PRO A 233 8.66 7.57 -11.66
CA PRO A 233 7.68 8.50 -12.23
C PRO A 233 7.13 8.03 -13.58
N ALA A 234 7.93 7.36 -14.42
CA ALA A 234 7.49 6.82 -15.70
C ALA A 234 6.46 5.69 -15.53
N LEU A 235 6.69 4.78 -14.59
CA LEU A 235 5.74 3.71 -14.26
C LEU A 235 4.43 4.25 -13.66
N LYS A 236 4.50 5.30 -12.81
CA LYS A 236 3.30 6.00 -12.33
C LYS A 236 2.51 6.63 -13.47
N LEU A 237 3.21 7.24 -14.42
CA LEU A 237 2.57 7.85 -15.58
C LEU A 237 1.94 6.80 -16.51
N LEU A 238 2.61 5.67 -16.74
CA LEU A 238 2.06 4.53 -17.49
C LEU A 238 0.80 3.96 -16.84
N ALA A 239 0.79 3.77 -15.53
CA ALA A 239 -0.40 3.31 -14.81
C ALA A 239 -1.56 4.31 -14.93
N THR A 240 -1.26 5.62 -14.87
CA THR A 240 -2.24 6.68 -15.07
C THR A 240 -2.80 6.69 -16.49
N TYR A 241 -1.96 6.58 -17.49
CA TYR A 241 -2.35 6.51 -18.90
C TYR A 241 -3.24 5.29 -19.17
N LEU A 242 -2.83 4.12 -18.69
CA LEU A 242 -3.54 2.87 -18.94
C LEU A 242 -4.89 2.80 -18.21
N GLY A 243 -4.95 3.15 -16.91
CA GLY A 243 -6.08 2.74 -16.09
C GLY A 243 -6.76 3.82 -15.25
N SER A 244 -6.30 5.07 -15.28
CA SER A 244 -6.91 6.08 -14.43
C SER A 244 -8.10 6.77 -15.08
N GLY A 245 -9.33 6.42 -14.67
CA GLY A 245 -10.59 7.08 -15.03
C GLY A 245 -11.08 6.82 -16.46
N LEU A 246 -12.20 7.47 -16.83
CA LEU A 246 -12.97 7.19 -18.03
C LEU A 246 -12.25 7.47 -19.37
N SER A 247 -11.26 8.34 -19.37
CA SER A 247 -10.44 8.66 -20.55
C SER A 247 -9.15 7.82 -20.65
N SER A 248 -8.98 6.85 -19.76
CA SER A 248 -7.80 5.99 -19.78
C SER A 248 -7.85 4.99 -20.92
N ARG A 249 -6.66 4.58 -21.40
CA ARG A 249 -6.53 3.72 -22.57
C ARG A 249 -7.31 2.42 -22.46
N LEU A 250 -7.17 1.71 -21.34
CA LEU A 250 -7.87 0.43 -21.15
C LEU A 250 -9.38 0.62 -21.04
N PHE A 251 -9.85 1.70 -20.41
CA PHE A 251 -11.28 1.98 -20.33
C PHE A 251 -11.88 2.21 -21.72
N VAL A 252 -11.25 3.07 -22.52
CA VAL A 252 -11.76 3.40 -23.86
C VAL A 252 -11.72 2.17 -24.78
N GLU A 253 -10.61 1.42 -24.81
CA GLU A 253 -10.46 0.30 -25.77
C GLU A 253 -11.23 -0.96 -25.36
N LEU A 254 -11.18 -1.31 -24.06
CA LEU A 254 -11.74 -2.59 -23.60
C LEU A 254 -13.20 -2.48 -23.14
N ARG A 255 -13.60 -1.33 -22.62
CA ARG A 255 -14.96 -1.13 -22.15
C ARG A 255 -15.83 -0.40 -23.16
N GLU A 256 -15.44 0.80 -23.61
CA GLU A 256 -16.32 1.59 -24.48
C GLU A 256 -16.37 1.04 -25.90
N ARG A 257 -15.22 0.77 -26.52
CA ARG A 257 -15.13 0.35 -27.93
C ARG A 257 -15.44 -1.13 -28.13
N SER A 258 -14.94 -1.98 -27.22
CA SER A 258 -15.06 -3.43 -27.39
C SER A 258 -16.18 -4.06 -26.56
N GLY A 259 -16.73 -3.36 -25.56
CA GLY A 259 -17.78 -3.90 -24.68
C GLY A 259 -17.32 -5.12 -23.84
N LEU A 260 -16.01 -5.34 -23.70
CA LEU A 260 -15.47 -6.55 -23.09
C LEU A 260 -15.35 -6.44 -21.55
N ALA A 261 -15.31 -5.23 -20.99
CA ALA A 261 -15.03 -5.04 -19.59
C ALA A 261 -16.17 -4.29 -18.86
N TYR A 262 -16.60 -4.84 -17.73
CA TYR A 262 -17.46 -4.13 -16.77
C TYR A 262 -16.64 -3.17 -15.89
N GLU A 263 -15.50 -3.64 -15.46
CA GLU A 263 -14.51 -2.90 -14.71
C GLU A 263 -13.14 -3.10 -15.35
N VAL A 264 -12.36 -2.04 -15.48
CA VAL A 264 -11.01 -2.11 -16.02
C VAL A 264 -10.17 -0.98 -15.45
N SER A 265 -8.95 -1.29 -15.03
CA SER A 265 -8.01 -0.29 -14.52
C SER A 265 -6.57 -0.80 -14.57
N ALA A 266 -5.64 0.09 -14.25
CA ALA A 266 -4.24 -0.23 -14.01
C ALA A 266 -3.76 0.53 -12.77
N PHE A 267 -2.78 -0.04 -12.07
CA PHE A 267 -2.19 0.55 -10.88
C PHE A 267 -0.70 0.26 -10.80
N PHE A 268 0.02 1.13 -10.11
CA PHE A 268 1.40 0.91 -9.72
C PHE A 268 1.57 1.32 -8.26
N ALA A 269 1.90 0.37 -7.41
CA ALA A 269 2.11 0.62 -5.99
C ALA A 269 3.39 1.45 -5.77
N THR A 270 3.47 2.13 -4.63
CA THR A 270 4.69 2.77 -4.15
C THR A 270 5.23 1.91 -3.02
N ARG A 271 6.42 1.35 -3.19
CA ARG A 271 7.06 0.46 -2.23
C ARG A 271 8.56 0.78 -2.16
N ARG A 272 9.17 0.39 -1.06
CA ARG A 272 10.61 0.52 -0.85
C ARG A 272 11.41 -0.41 -1.77
N ASP A 273 10.95 -1.65 -1.92
CA ASP A 273 11.48 -2.64 -2.85
C ASP A 273 10.67 -2.63 -4.17
N PRO A 274 11.08 -3.35 -5.23
CA PRO A 274 10.35 -3.42 -6.48
C PRO A 274 8.86 -3.68 -6.28
N ALA A 275 8.03 -2.76 -6.76
CA ALA A 275 6.60 -2.72 -6.49
C ALA A 275 5.76 -3.40 -7.57
N PRO A 276 4.55 -3.91 -7.27
CA PRO A 276 3.69 -4.49 -8.28
C PRO A 276 3.08 -3.42 -9.17
N PHE A 277 3.21 -3.60 -10.48
CA PHE A 277 2.42 -2.94 -11.51
C PHE A 277 1.33 -3.91 -11.97
N GLY A 278 0.07 -3.49 -11.98
CA GLY A 278 -1.04 -4.34 -12.36
C GLY A 278 -1.95 -3.68 -13.38
N ALA A 279 -2.46 -4.49 -14.33
CA ALA A 279 -3.58 -4.14 -15.19
C ALA A 279 -4.65 -5.21 -15.04
N TYR A 280 -5.90 -4.83 -14.81
CA TYR A 280 -6.96 -5.77 -14.55
C TYR A 280 -8.26 -5.40 -15.22
N LEU A 281 -9.10 -6.41 -15.46
CA LEU A 281 -10.47 -6.25 -15.90
C LEU A 281 -11.39 -7.36 -15.37
N GLY A 282 -12.67 -7.03 -15.29
CA GLY A 282 -13.76 -7.98 -15.09
C GLY A 282 -14.56 -8.13 -16.38
N THR A 283 -14.80 -9.36 -16.82
CA THR A 283 -15.50 -9.66 -18.06
C THR A 283 -16.54 -10.79 -17.89
N ALA A 284 -17.45 -10.94 -18.86
CA ALA A 284 -18.32 -12.10 -18.92
C ALA A 284 -17.49 -13.37 -19.19
N PRO A 285 -17.86 -14.54 -18.62
CA PRO A 285 -17.10 -15.77 -18.74
C PRO A 285 -16.80 -16.20 -20.19
N GLU A 286 -17.76 -16.01 -21.09
CA GLU A 286 -17.62 -16.32 -22.51
C GLU A 286 -16.58 -15.46 -23.23
N ASN A 287 -16.29 -14.27 -22.72
CA ASN A 287 -15.33 -13.32 -23.28
C ASN A 287 -13.92 -13.44 -22.69
N THR A 288 -13.67 -14.36 -21.75
CA THR A 288 -12.42 -14.45 -20.98
C THR A 288 -11.17 -14.47 -21.88
N LEU A 289 -11.14 -15.32 -22.89
CA LEU A 289 -9.99 -15.44 -23.82
C LEU A 289 -9.77 -14.14 -24.58
N VAL A 290 -10.81 -13.61 -25.22
CA VAL A 290 -10.72 -12.39 -26.05
C VAL A 290 -10.34 -11.18 -25.18
N ALA A 291 -10.87 -11.08 -23.98
CA ALA A 291 -10.55 -10.00 -23.06
C ALA A 291 -9.08 -10.05 -22.60
N LEU A 292 -8.55 -11.25 -22.33
CA LEU A 292 -7.12 -11.43 -22.02
C LEU A 292 -6.22 -11.05 -23.19
N GLU A 293 -6.53 -11.54 -24.40
CA GLU A 293 -5.78 -11.23 -25.62
C GLU A 293 -5.73 -9.70 -25.89
N ARG A 294 -6.86 -9.02 -25.70
CA ARG A 294 -6.96 -7.57 -25.85
C ARG A 294 -6.17 -6.83 -24.78
N LEU A 295 -6.24 -7.26 -23.51
CA LEU A 295 -5.44 -6.67 -22.44
C LEU A 295 -3.93 -6.83 -22.72
N GLN A 296 -3.51 -8.02 -23.16
CA GLN A 296 -2.14 -8.28 -23.57
C GLN A 296 -1.72 -7.42 -24.78
N ALA A 297 -2.62 -7.22 -25.75
CA ALA A 297 -2.34 -6.38 -26.91
C ALA A 297 -2.11 -4.90 -26.50
N GLU A 298 -2.89 -4.37 -25.55
CA GLU A 298 -2.68 -3.01 -25.06
C GLU A 298 -1.35 -2.84 -24.30
N ILE A 299 -0.90 -3.84 -23.57
CA ILE A 299 0.43 -3.83 -22.94
C ILE A 299 1.53 -3.95 -24.02
N ARG A 300 1.41 -4.88 -24.97
CA ARG A 300 2.39 -5.03 -26.08
C ARG A 300 2.52 -3.76 -26.90
N ARG A 301 1.42 -3.03 -27.11
CA ARG A 301 1.46 -1.74 -27.83
C ARG A 301 2.44 -0.75 -27.20
N LEU A 302 2.62 -0.76 -25.88
CA LEU A 302 3.61 0.10 -25.21
C LEU A 302 5.06 -0.27 -25.52
N HIS A 303 5.29 -1.52 -25.97
CA HIS A 303 6.60 -1.99 -26.44
C HIS A 303 6.82 -1.71 -27.94
N ASP A 304 5.76 -1.79 -28.74
CA ASP A 304 5.86 -1.72 -30.19
C ASP A 304 5.77 -0.29 -30.74
N THR A 305 5.12 0.62 -29.97
CA THR A 305 4.80 1.96 -30.46
C THR A 305 5.01 3.00 -29.35
N LEU A 306 5.72 4.07 -29.67
CA LEU A 306 5.84 5.24 -28.81
C LEU A 306 4.46 5.90 -28.64
N LEU A 307 4.16 6.34 -27.42
CA LEU A 307 3.03 7.23 -27.19
C LEU A 307 3.24 8.56 -27.94
N SER A 308 2.16 9.17 -28.38
CA SER A 308 2.25 10.52 -28.94
C SER A 308 2.54 11.56 -27.83
N GLY A 309 3.09 12.71 -28.22
CA GLY A 309 3.31 13.81 -27.28
C GLY A 309 2.02 14.24 -26.57
N GLU A 310 0.90 14.25 -27.28
CA GLU A 310 -0.41 14.60 -26.75
C GLU A 310 -0.90 13.59 -25.69
N GLU A 311 -0.73 12.27 -25.93
CA GLU A 311 -1.06 11.22 -24.94
C GLU A 311 -0.23 11.39 -23.67
N VAL A 312 1.06 11.69 -23.80
CA VAL A 312 1.96 11.92 -22.66
C VAL A 312 1.53 13.16 -21.87
N GLU A 313 1.31 14.29 -22.54
CA GLU A 313 0.87 15.52 -21.89
C GLU A 313 -0.48 15.38 -21.17
N MET A 314 -1.42 14.65 -21.75
CA MET A 314 -2.71 14.37 -21.13
C MET A 314 -2.54 13.54 -19.84
N ALA A 315 -1.72 12.49 -19.90
CA ALA A 315 -1.42 11.67 -18.73
C ALA A 315 -0.67 12.46 -17.64
N GLN A 316 0.30 13.31 -18.03
CA GLN A 316 1.02 14.19 -17.09
C GLN A 316 0.08 15.15 -16.38
N ARG A 317 -0.77 15.87 -17.12
CA ARG A 317 -1.76 16.79 -16.52
C ARG A 317 -2.67 16.09 -15.52
N LYS A 318 -3.10 14.87 -15.86
CA LYS A 318 -3.97 14.06 -15.00
C LYS A 318 -3.24 13.61 -13.72
N LEU A 319 -2.04 13.04 -13.86
CA LEU A 319 -1.25 12.58 -12.71
C LEU A 319 -0.90 13.73 -11.77
N LEU A 320 -0.44 14.87 -12.31
CA LEU A 320 -0.10 16.05 -11.53
C LEU A 320 -1.31 16.68 -10.85
N GLY A 321 -2.47 16.67 -11.52
CA GLY A 321 -3.73 17.13 -10.94
C GLY A 321 -4.18 16.26 -9.77
N GLN A 322 -4.16 14.93 -9.93
CA GLN A 322 -4.47 13.98 -8.86
C GLN A 322 -3.50 14.12 -7.68
N TYR A 323 -2.22 14.31 -7.97
CA TYR A 323 -1.22 14.53 -6.94
C TYR A 323 -1.44 15.84 -6.18
N ALA A 324 -1.82 16.94 -6.85
CA ALA A 324 -2.17 18.18 -6.18
C ALA A 324 -3.40 18.01 -5.25
N LEU A 325 -4.41 17.24 -5.70
CA LEU A 325 -5.60 16.95 -4.89
C LEU A 325 -5.29 16.08 -3.66
N SER A 326 -4.21 15.32 -3.66
CA SER A 326 -3.78 14.53 -2.48
C SER A 326 -3.11 15.37 -1.38
N LYS A 327 -3.02 16.70 -1.51
CA LYS A 327 -2.38 17.63 -0.58
C LYS A 327 -3.29 18.77 -0.11
N GLN A 328 -4.59 18.53 -0.03
CA GLN A 328 -5.57 19.55 0.32
C GLN A 328 -5.67 19.86 1.82
N THR A 329 -5.27 18.92 2.67
CA THR A 329 -5.37 19.03 4.13
C THR A 329 -4.02 18.90 4.82
N ASN A 330 -3.89 19.49 6.02
CA ASN A 330 -2.69 19.34 6.83
C ASN A 330 -2.32 17.87 7.08
N ALA A 331 -3.34 17.01 7.28
CA ALA A 331 -3.13 15.57 7.46
C ALA A 331 -2.51 14.91 6.23
N GLN A 332 -3.02 15.22 5.03
CA GLN A 332 -2.46 14.67 3.79
C GLN A 332 -1.02 15.14 3.53
N VAL A 333 -0.72 16.41 3.84
CA VAL A 333 0.64 16.93 3.70
C VAL A 333 1.59 16.29 4.72
N ALA A 334 1.17 16.16 5.98
CA ALA A 334 1.96 15.50 7.02
C ALA A 334 2.22 14.02 6.68
N GLN A 335 1.18 13.31 6.22
CA GLN A 335 1.30 11.92 5.79
C GLN A 335 2.32 11.76 4.65
N LEU A 336 2.22 12.55 3.60
CA LEU A 336 3.15 12.47 2.47
C LEU A 336 4.59 12.78 2.88
N ALA A 337 4.80 13.83 3.68
CA ALA A 337 6.12 14.20 4.16
C ALA A 337 6.76 13.09 5.01
N GLY A 338 6.03 12.56 5.99
CA GLY A 338 6.53 11.48 6.83
C GLY A 338 6.74 10.18 6.05
N TRP A 339 5.87 9.89 5.10
CA TRP A 339 5.97 8.71 4.26
C TRP A 339 7.21 8.74 3.34
N TYR A 340 7.50 9.88 2.71
CA TYR A 340 8.73 10.00 1.92
C TYR A 340 9.98 9.84 2.76
N GLU A 341 9.98 10.40 3.95
CA GLU A 341 11.11 10.30 4.87
C GLU A 341 11.33 8.87 5.37
N ILE A 342 10.25 8.16 5.77
CA ILE A 342 10.38 6.78 6.26
C ILE A 342 10.81 5.80 5.16
N LEU A 343 10.44 6.07 3.90
CA LEU A 343 10.92 5.31 2.74
C LEU A 343 12.38 5.65 2.37
N GLY A 344 12.98 6.66 2.99
CA GLY A 344 14.35 7.11 2.69
C GLY A 344 14.45 7.94 1.41
N LEU A 345 13.34 8.52 0.95
CA LEU A 345 13.29 9.37 -0.25
C LEU A 345 13.62 10.84 0.05
N GLY A 346 13.43 11.27 1.31
CA GLY A 346 13.62 12.64 1.77
C GLY A 346 12.49 13.59 1.38
N LEU A 347 12.40 14.73 2.08
CA LEU A 347 11.34 15.73 1.85
C LEU A 347 11.39 16.35 0.46
N GLU A 348 12.58 16.46 -0.13
CA GLU A 348 12.76 17.02 -1.47
C GLU A 348 12.16 16.15 -2.58
N PHE A 349 11.92 14.89 -2.29
CA PHE A 349 11.32 13.96 -3.26
C PHE A 349 10.01 14.49 -3.82
N ASP A 350 9.22 15.18 -3.02
CA ASP A 350 7.97 15.82 -3.43
C ASP A 350 8.14 16.73 -4.66
N GLN A 351 9.08 17.65 -4.59
CA GLN A 351 9.36 18.58 -5.68
C GLN A 351 10.05 17.89 -6.85
N GLN A 352 11.02 17.02 -6.57
CA GLN A 352 11.74 16.26 -7.58
C GLN A 352 10.80 15.35 -8.39
N TYR A 353 9.84 14.70 -7.73
CA TYR A 353 8.86 13.85 -8.40
C TYR A 353 8.01 14.66 -9.40
N LEU A 354 7.49 15.81 -9.00
CA LEU A 354 6.73 16.69 -9.88
C LEU A 354 7.55 17.16 -11.08
N GLN A 355 8.81 17.52 -10.87
CA GLN A 355 9.72 17.92 -11.96
C GLN A 355 10.00 16.77 -12.91
N ARG A 356 10.33 15.58 -12.39
CA ARG A 356 10.58 14.38 -13.19
C ARG A 356 9.36 14.00 -14.03
N VAL A 357 8.15 14.01 -13.45
CA VAL A 357 6.91 13.73 -14.20
C VAL A 357 6.75 14.70 -15.37
N ARG A 358 7.00 16.02 -15.18
CA ARG A 358 6.91 17.03 -16.28
C ARG A 358 7.95 16.82 -17.39
N GLN A 359 9.08 16.22 -17.08
CA GLN A 359 10.19 15.99 -18.01
C GLN A 359 10.08 14.65 -18.77
N LEU A 360 9.10 13.80 -18.42
CA LEU A 360 8.91 12.53 -19.11
C LEU A 360 8.54 12.75 -20.58
N THR A 361 9.17 11.95 -21.44
CA THR A 361 8.94 11.94 -22.88
C THR A 361 8.38 10.60 -23.32
N PRO A 362 7.84 10.47 -24.54
CA PRO A 362 7.45 9.17 -25.11
C PRO A 362 8.56 8.11 -25.02
N ALA A 363 9.82 8.51 -25.25
CA ALA A 363 10.96 7.60 -25.16
C ALA A 363 11.19 7.06 -23.74
N HIS A 364 11.05 7.89 -22.71
CA HIS A 364 11.16 7.45 -21.31
C HIS A 364 10.08 6.42 -20.95
N LEU A 365 8.84 6.65 -21.40
CA LEU A 365 7.73 5.73 -21.13
C LEU A 365 7.90 4.40 -21.86
N HIS A 366 8.34 4.44 -23.09
CA HIS A 366 8.67 3.24 -23.87
C HIS A 366 9.79 2.42 -23.23
N GLN A 367 10.87 3.09 -22.79
CA GLN A 367 11.97 2.44 -22.07
C GLN A 367 11.48 1.79 -20.78
N ALA A 368 10.66 2.48 -19.97
CA ALA A 368 10.11 1.92 -18.76
C ALA A 368 9.18 0.72 -19.05
N ALA A 369 8.33 0.81 -20.09
CA ALA A 369 7.47 -0.30 -20.47
C ALA A 369 8.29 -1.52 -20.90
N THR A 370 9.27 -1.37 -21.79
CA THR A 370 10.12 -2.47 -22.28
C THR A 370 11.02 -3.07 -21.19
N THR A 371 11.36 -2.30 -20.16
CA THR A 371 12.17 -2.79 -19.04
C THR A 371 11.34 -3.55 -18.01
N TYR A 372 10.17 -3.04 -17.65
CA TYR A 372 9.42 -3.52 -16.50
C TYR A 372 8.15 -4.31 -16.81
N LEU A 373 7.49 -4.05 -17.95
CA LEU A 373 6.24 -4.74 -18.29
C LEU A 373 6.50 -6.01 -19.11
N VAL A 374 7.42 -6.83 -18.61
CA VAL A 374 7.86 -8.09 -19.22
C VAL A 374 7.57 -9.27 -18.29
N ASN A 375 7.41 -10.47 -18.85
CA ASN A 375 7.18 -11.70 -18.10
C ASN A 375 6.06 -11.58 -17.04
N PRO A 376 4.81 -11.31 -17.44
CA PRO A 376 3.72 -11.10 -16.48
C PRO A 376 3.37 -12.37 -15.71
N ALA A 377 2.92 -12.18 -14.47
CA ALA A 377 2.09 -13.15 -13.77
C ALA A 377 0.62 -12.80 -14.06
N ILE A 378 -0.11 -13.72 -14.70
CA ILE A 378 -1.50 -13.55 -15.11
C ILE A 378 -2.36 -14.44 -14.23
N ALA A 379 -3.25 -13.85 -13.44
CA ALA A 379 -4.23 -14.60 -12.66
C ALA A 379 -5.62 -14.44 -13.25
N LEU A 380 -6.30 -15.57 -13.38
CA LEU A 380 -7.69 -15.68 -13.82
C LEU A 380 -8.52 -16.27 -12.69
N VAL A 381 -9.57 -15.56 -12.26
CA VAL A 381 -10.54 -16.04 -11.27
C VAL A 381 -11.93 -16.02 -11.89
N GLY A 382 -12.56 -17.17 -12.00
CA GLY A 382 -13.85 -17.28 -12.69
C GLY A 382 -14.34 -18.72 -12.82
N PRO A 383 -15.45 -18.96 -13.56
CA PRO A 383 -15.98 -20.29 -13.79
C PRO A 383 -14.96 -21.20 -14.50
N GLU A 384 -14.86 -22.43 -14.08
CA GLU A 384 -13.88 -23.41 -14.58
C GLU A 384 -13.91 -23.56 -16.12
N GLU A 385 -15.10 -23.60 -16.71
CA GLU A 385 -15.29 -23.73 -18.16
C GLU A 385 -14.71 -22.53 -18.96
N ALA A 386 -14.76 -21.34 -18.38
CA ALA A 386 -14.17 -20.13 -18.99
C ALA A 386 -12.65 -20.17 -18.90
N LEU A 387 -12.11 -20.61 -17.76
CA LEU A 387 -10.67 -20.68 -17.53
C LEU A 387 -10.00 -21.81 -18.31
N ALA A 388 -10.70 -22.92 -18.58
CA ALA A 388 -10.16 -24.08 -19.30
C ALA A 388 -9.69 -23.71 -20.72
N LYS A 389 -10.33 -22.74 -21.37
CA LYS A 389 -10.07 -22.33 -22.76
C LYS A 389 -8.82 -21.42 -22.92
N VAL A 390 -8.23 -20.95 -21.82
CA VAL A 390 -7.11 -20.02 -21.87
C VAL A 390 -5.80 -20.78 -21.72
N GLU A 391 -4.87 -20.54 -22.65
CA GLU A 391 -3.49 -21.04 -22.60
C GLU A 391 -2.54 -19.84 -22.73
N LEU A 392 -1.23 -19.99 -22.33
CA LEU A 392 -0.21 -18.95 -22.48
C LEU A 392 0.34 -18.95 -23.90
#